data_cf605635d792d0c7c2e8dd33b599942b
#
_entry.id   cf605635d792d0c7c2e8dd33b599942b
#
_cell.length_a   1.000
_cell.length_b   1.000
_cell.length_c   1.000
_cell.angle_alpha   90.00
_cell.angle_beta   90.00
_cell.angle_gamma   90.00
#
_symmetry.space_group_name_H-M   'P 1'
#
loop_
_entity.id
_entity.type
_entity.pdbx_description
1 polymer ?
#
loop_
_entity_poly.entity_id
_entity_poly.type
_entity_poly.pdbx_seq_one_letter_code
_entity_poly.pdbx_strand_id
1 'polypeptide(L)'
;MGVTLDFAHVLYADEMPAYAAALASRSSKLFGVHLNDGYGKRDDGLMVGTVHPVQTIELLYVLDVIKYERTIYFDTFPDITGLDPVAECAANIATVEVMRNIVSGLRKNTRLSTAIAAQDALTSNSIIRKALLRGAGDEYES
;
A
#
# COMPACT_ATOMS: atom_id res chain seq x y z
N MET A 1 5.86 -23.95 -4.35
CA MET A 1 6.72 -22.77 -4.57
C MET A 1 5.87 -21.53 -4.41
N GLY A 2 6.41 -20.41 -3.94
CA GLY A 2 5.69 -19.14 -3.74
C GLY A 2 6.65 -17.97 -3.76
N VAL A 3 6.10 -16.76 -3.58
CA VAL A 3 6.81 -15.48 -3.70
C VAL A 3 6.66 -14.71 -2.41
N THR A 4 7.72 -14.05 -1.97
CA THR A 4 7.66 -12.91 -1.06
C THR A 4 7.77 -11.65 -1.93
N LEU A 5 6.82 -10.74 -1.79
CA LEU A 5 6.81 -9.48 -2.51
C LEU A 5 7.46 -8.42 -1.63
N ASP A 6 8.44 -7.73 -2.15
CA ASP A 6 9.04 -6.57 -1.52
C ASP A 6 8.66 -5.31 -2.30
N PHE A 7 8.08 -4.32 -1.61
CA PHE A 7 7.50 -3.14 -2.22
C PHE A 7 8.56 -2.30 -2.97
N ALA A 8 9.68 -1.97 -2.30
CA ALA A 8 10.72 -1.16 -2.91
C ALA A 8 11.45 -1.88 -4.05
N HIS A 9 11.63 -3.20 -3.93
CA HIS A 9 12.24 -4.02 -4.99
C HIS A 9 11.36 -4.09 -6.23
N VAL A 10 10.04 -4.18 -6.08
CA VAL A 10 9.09 -4.14 -7.22
C VAL A 10 9.15 -2.79 -7.93
N LEU A 11 9.17 -1.68 -7.17
CA LEU A 11 9.36 -0.35 -7.75
C LEU A 11 10.70 -0.20 -8.47
N TYR A 12 11.76 -0.77 -7.87
CA TYR A 12 13.09 -0.77 -8.47
C TYR A 12 13.15 -1.56 -9.79
N ALA A 13 12.34 -2.63 -9.90
CA ALA A 13 12.18 -3.40 -11.12
C ALA A 13 11.29 -2.71 -12.18
N ASP A 14 10.87 -1.47 -11.94
CA ASP A 14 9.94 -0.71 -12.79
C ASP A 14 8.57 -1.39 -12.96
N GLU A 15 8.13 -2.07 -11.89
CA GLU A 15 6.84 -2.74 -11.80
C GLU A 15 5.93 -2.08 -10.76
N MET A 16 4.63 -2.39 -10.83
CA MET A 16 3.65 -1.88 -9.88
C MET A 16 3.35 -2.91 -8.79
N PRO A 17 3.56 -2.60 -7.48
CA PRO A 17 3.40 -3.57 -6.39
C PRO A 17 2.03 -4.24 -6.33
N ALA A 18 0.95 -3.48 -6.55
CA ALA A 18 -0.41 -4.02 -6.57
C ALA A 18 -0.61 -5.04 -7.70
N TYR A 19 -0.09 -4.74 -8.89
CA TYR A 19 -0.15 -5.66 -10.03
C TYR A 19 0.67 -6.93 -9.79
N ALA A 20 1.89 -6.78 -9.27
CA ALA A 20 2.76 -7.91 -8.93
C ALA A 20 2.10 -8.84 -7.90
N ALA A 21 1.46 -8.28 -6.85
CA ALA A 21 0.72 -9.05 -5.85
C ALA A 21 -0.47 -9.81 -6.47
N ALA A 22 -1.25 -9.14 -7.33
CA ALA A 22 -2.38 -9.75 -8.02
C ALA A 22 -1.93 -10.90 -8.93
N LEU A 23 -0.85 -10.69 -9.69
CA LEU A 23 -0.30 -11.70 -10.59
C LEU A 23 0.25 -12.90 -9.79
N ALA A 24 1.02 -12.66 -8.73
CA ALA A 24 1.56 -13.70 -7.86
C ALA A 24 0.45 -14.54 -7.25
N SER A 25 -0.65 -13.92 -6.80
CA SER A 25 -1.79 -14.62 -6.19
C SER A 25 -2.53 -15.53 -7.17
N ARG A 26 -2.53 -15.20 -8.45
CA ARG A 26 -3.19 -16.00 -9.50
C ARG A 26 -2.35 -17.18 -9.98
N SER A 27 -1.05 -16.99 -10.03
CA SER A 27 -0.13 -17.94 -10.67
C SER A 27 0.69 -18.75 -9.67
N SER A 28 0.71 -18.35 -8.40
CA SER A 28 1.53 -18.94 -7.35
C SER A 28 0.91 -18.70 -5.97
N LYS A 29 1.74 -18.68 -4.92
CA LYS A 29 1.37 -18.32 -3.54
C LYS A 29 2.15 -17.11 -3.10
N LEU A 30 1.46 -16.11 -2.57
CA LEU A 30 2.09 -14.98 -1.91
C LEU A 30 2.37 -15.37 -0.44
N PHE A 31 3.63 -15.62 -0.10
CA PHE A 31 4.03 -16.09 1.22
C PHE A 31 4.30 -14.98 2.22
N GLY A 32 4.79 -13.85 1.75
CA GLY A 32 5.09 -12.69 2.57
C GLY A 32 4.99 -11.41 1.75
N VAL A 33 4.84 -10.30 2.46
CA VAL A 33 4.92 -8.95 1.91
C VAL A 33 5.86 -8.15 2.79
N HIS A 34 6.90 -7.57 2.20
CA HIS A 34 7.73 -6.58 2.83
C HIS A 34 7.21 -5.19 2.44
N LEU A 35 6.93 -4.37 3.44
CA LEU A 35 6.57 -2.97 3.26
C LEU A 35 7.73 -2.09 3.67
N ASN A 36 8.10 -1.24 2.79
CA ASN A 36 9.09 -0.19 2.88
C ASN A 36 8.74 0.87 1.85
N ASP A 37 9.62 1.78 1.55
CA ASP A 37 9.50 2.70 0.44
C ASP A 37 10.89 3.07 -0.08
N GLY A 38 10.94 3.70 -1.24
CA GLY A 38 12.17 4.12 -1.88
C GLY A 38 11.91 4.97 -3.11
N TYR A 39 12.97 5.50 -3.70
CA TYR A 39 12.89 6.34 -4.89
C TYR A 39 12.88 5.55 -6.22
N GLY A 40 12.74 4.22 -6.17
CA GLY A 40 12.69 3.35 -7.35
C GLY A 40 14.02 3.18 -8.09
N LYS A 41 15.14 3.57 -7.48
CA LYS A 41 16.48 3.46 -8.07
C LYS A 41 17.42 2.52 -7.33
N ARG A 42 17.06 2.18 -6.13
CA ARG A 42 17.72 1.25 -5.23
C ARG A 42 16.76 0.90 -4.10
N ASP A 43 17.13 -0.03 -3.26
CA ASP A 43 16.46 -0.27 -2.00
C ASP A 43 16.91 0.80 -0.98
N ASP A 44 16.03 1.75 -0.73
CA ASP A 44 16.31 2.86 0.20
C ASP A 44 15.91 2.53 1.64
N GLY A 45 15.07 1.51 1.85
CA GLY A 45 14.57 1.12 3.17
C GLY A 45 13.84 2.23 3.91
N LEU A 46 13.15 3.11 3.18
CA LEU A 46 12.38 4.21 3.77
C LEU A 46 11.12 3.71 4.47
N MET A 47 10.62 4.51 5.39
CA MET A 47 9.34 4.27 6.05
C MET A 47 8.19 4.18 5.04
N VAL A 48 7.22 3.35 5.36
CA VAL A 48 6.04 3.07 4.51
C VAL A 48 5.32 4.36 4.12
N GLY A 49 5.07 4.51 2.82
CA GLY A 49 4.31 5.64 2.27
C GLY A 49 5.04 6.98 2.25
N THR A 50 6.37 6.98 2.44
CA THR A 50 7.17 8.22 2.40
C THR A 50 7.18 8.87 1.01
N VAL A 51 7.28 8.07 -0.04
CA VAL A 51 7.38 8.53 -1.44
C VAL A 51 6.17 8.06 -2.25
N HIS A 52 5.70 6.83 -2.02
CA HIS A 52 4.66 6.18 -2.82
C HIS A 52 3.40 5.81 -2.00
N PRO A 53 2.74 6.77 -1.31
CA PRO A 53 1.57 6.46 -0.48
C PRO A 53 0.39 5.90 -1.30
N VAL A 54 0.20 6.36 -2.53
CA VAL A 54 -0.88 5.87 -3.40
C VAL A 54 -0.65 4.41 -3.78
N GLN A 55 0.56 4.06 -4.22
CA GLN A 55 0.93 2.69 -4.59
C GLN A 55 0.87 1.74 -3.38
N THR A 56 1.18 2.24 -2.18
CA THR A 56 1.02 1.47 -0.95
C THR A 56 -0.46 1.18 -0.68
N ILE A 57 -1.34 2.16 -0.83
CA ILE A 57 -2.79 1.98 -0.67
C ILE A 57 -3.34 1.02 -1.74
N GLU A 58 -2.87 1.10 -2.99
CA GLU A 58 -3.24 0.15 -4.05
C GLU A 58 -2.82 -1.28 -3.71
N LEU A 59 -1.60 -1.47 -3.20
CA LEU A 59 -1.16 -2.78 -2.74
C LEU A 59 -2.04 -3.31 -1.61
N LEU A 60 -2.29 -2.51 -0.58
CA LEU A 60 -3.15 -2.89 0.55
C LEU A 60 -4.58 -3.21 0.09
N TYR A 61 -5.10 -2.48 -0.91
CA TYR A 61 -6.40 -2.76 -1.53
C TYR A 61 -6.41 -4.13 -2.20
N VAL A 62 -5.38 -4.47 -2.98
CA VAL A 62 -5.26 -5.79 -3.63
C VAL A 62 -5.11 -6.89 -2.59
N LEU A 63 -4.31 -6.69 -1.55
CA LEU A 63 -4.15 -7.66 -0.45
C LEU A 63 -5.50 -7.97 0.22
N ASP A 64 -6.35 -6.95 0.42
CA ASP A 64 -7.72 -7.14 0.94
C ASP A 64 -8.61 -7.90 -0.06
N VAL A 65 -8.53 -7.59 -1.36
CA VAL A 65 -9.29 -8.29 -2.41
C VAL A 65 -8.98 -9.77 -2.46
N ILE A 66 -7.69 -10.13 -2.39
CA ILE A 66 -7.23 -11.52 -2.43
C ILE A 66 -7.29 -12.22 -1.08
N LYS A 67 -7.79 -11.54 -0.03
CA LYS A 67 -7.90 -12.02 1.35
C LYS A 67 -6.54 -12.54 1.87
N TYR A 68 -5.53 -11.69 1.75
CA TYR A 68 -4.20 -12.01 2.24
C TYR A 68 -4.18 -11.96 3.78
N GLU A 69 -3.92 -13.12 4.40
CA GLU A 69 -3.92 -13.28 5.87
C GLU A 69 -2.53 -13.64 6.43
N ARG A 70 -1.49 -13.49 5.61
CA ARG A 70 -0.13 -13.80 6.03
C ARG A 70 0.60 -12.56 6.54
N THR A 71 1.82 -12.76 6.99
CA THR A 71 2.62 -11.73 7.62
C THR A 71 3.01 -10.62 6.63
N ILE A 72 2.91 -9.38 7.11
CA ILE A 72 3.50 -8.20 6.51
C ILE A 72 4.67 -7.80 7.40
N TYR A 73 5.85 -7.64 6.81
CA TYR A 73 7.06 -7.21 7.48
C TYR A 73 7.38 -5.77 7.10
N PHE A 74 7.95 -5.01 8.01
CA PHE A 74 8.60 -3.75 7.67
C PHE A 74 10.06 -4.01 7.39
N ASP A 75 10.48 -3.81 6.15
CA ASP A 75 11.86 -3.94 5.69
C ASP A 75 12.45 -2.54 5.50
N THR A 76 12.61 -1.84 6.61
CA THR A 76 13.12 -0.48 6.67
C THR A 76 14.49 -0.45 7.33
N PHE A 77 15.26 0.63 7.09
CA PHE A 77 16.66 0.73 7.53
C PHE A 77 16.88 1.86 8.56
N PRO A 78 16.35 1.73 9.79
CA PRO A 78 16.46 2.78 10.82
C PRO A 78 17.91 3.11 11.19
N ASP A 79 18.79 2.13 11.16
CA ASP A 79 20.21 2.32 11.49
C ASP A 79 20.91 3.30 10.54
N ILE A 80 20.52 3.30 9.25
CA ILE A 80 21.07 4.22 8.24
C ILE A 80 20.54 5.63 8.45
N THR A 81 19.29 5.76 8.86
CA THR A 81 18.63 7.04 9.09
C THR A 81 18.90 7.63 10.48
N GLY A 82 19.43 6.83 11.40
CA GLY A 82 19.65 7.22 12.80
C GLY A 82 18.36 7.34 13.62
N LEU A 83 17.27 6.73 13.16
CA LEU A 83 15.99 6.67 13.87
C LEU A 83 16.01 5.58 14.93
N ASP A 84 15.22 5.77 15.99
CA ASP A 84 14.91 4.70 16.94
C ASP A 84 14.09 3.61 16.26
N PRO A 85 14.57 2.36 16.17
CA PRO A 85 13.88 1.28 15.46
C PRO A 85 12.47 0.98 16.01
N VAL A 86 12.28 1.15 17.32
CA VAL A 86 10.99 0.91 17.97
C VAL A 86 9.99 2.02 17.58
N ALA A 87 10.42 3.26 17.63
CA ALA A 87 9.61 4.41 17.22
C ALA A 87 9.26 4.35 15.73
N GLU A 88 10.21 3.97 14.88
CA GLU A 88 9.99 3.79 13.45
C GLU A 88 8.98 2.68 13.16
N CYS A 89 9.12 1.52 13.81
CA CYS A 89 8.18 0.41 13.66
C CYS A 89 6.76 0.83 14.09
N ALA A 90 6.61 1.54 15.20
CA ALA A 90 5.33 2.06 15.67
C ALA A 90 4.71 3.05 14.67
N ALA A 91 5.51 3.93 14.07
CA ALA A 91 5.07 4.87 13.06
C ALA A 91 4.63 4.16 11.77
N ASN A 92 5.36 3.13 11.32
CA ASN A 92 4.97 2.30 10.19
C ASN A 92 3.64 1.58 10.43
N ILE A 93 3.43 1.02 11.63
CA ILE A 93 2.15 0.40 12.02
C ILE A 93 1.02 1.43 11.92
N ALA A 94 1.17 2.59 12.54
CA ALA A 94 0.17 3.65 12.51
C ALA A 94 -0.16 4.10 11.07
N THR A 95 0.85 4.26 10.22
CA THR A 95 0.67 4.60 8.80
C THR A 95 -0.15 3.54 8.07
N VAL A 96 0.17 2.26 8.26
CA VAL A 96 -0.57 1.15 7.62
C VAL A 96 -2.00 1.07 8.12
N GLU A 97 -2.25 1.33 9.41
CA GLU A 97 -3.62 1.37 9.96
C GLU A 97 -4.47 2.47 9.32
N VAL A 98 -3.93 3.67 9.17
CA VAL A 98 -4.62 4.77 8.47
C VAL A 98 -4.93 4.37 7.01
N MET A 99 -3.94 3.83 6.30
CA MET A 99 -4.12 3.39 4.92
C MET A 99 -5.16 2.26 4.79
N ARG A 100 -5.18 1.31 5.72
CA ARG A 100 -6.20 0.25 5.77
C ARG A 100 -7.61 0.78 6.01
N ASN A 101 -7.76 1.83 6.81
CA ASN A 101 -9.05 2.49 7.00
C ASN A 101 -9.55 3.11 5.68
N ILE A 102 -8.67 3.75 4.91
CA ILE A 102 -9.00 4.26 3.57
C ILE A 102 -9.41 3.09 2.65
N VAL A 103 -8.64 2.01 2.61
CA VAL A 103 -8.95 0.81 1.83
C VAL A 103 -10.31 0.23 2.22
N SER A 104 -10.61 0.10 3.51
CA SER A 104 -11.91 -0.40 4.00
C SER A 104 -13.08 0.46 3.50
N GLY A 105 -12.93 1.78 3.49
CA GLY A 105 -13.92 2.69 2.93
C GLY A 105 -14.11 2.51 1.42
N LEU A 106 -13.02 2.40 0.68
CA LEU A 106 -13.05 2.16 -0.77
C LEU A 106 -13.68 0.80 -1.12
N ARG A 107 -13.36 -0.25 -0.36
CA ARG A 107 -13.92 -1.60 -0.57
C ARG A 107 -15.43 -1.68 -0.36
N LYS A 108 -15.96 -0.87 0.54
CA LYS A 108 -17.41 -0.79 0.81
C LYS A 108 -18.16 0.10 -0.18
N ASN A 109 -17.46 0.84 -1.02
CA ASN A 109 -18.06 1.78 -1.96
C ASN A 109 -18.55 1.08 -3.22
N THR A 110 -19.84 0.76 -3.28
CA THR A 110 -20.45 0.06 -4.43
C THR A 110 -20.39 0.89 -5.71
N ARG A 111 -20.43 2.22 -5.62
CA ARG A 111 -20.26 3.10 -6.79
C ARG A 111 -18.88 2.98 -7.39
N LEU A 112 -17.84 2.81 -6.55
CA LEU A 112 -16.47 2.57 -7.01
C LEU A 112 -16.37 1.23 -7.74
N SER A 113 -16.88 0.15 -7.17
CA SER A 113 -16.84 -1.17 -7.81
C SER A 113 -17.57 -1.19 -9.15
N THR A 114 -18.71 -0.49 -9.25
CA THR A 114 -19.45 -0.34 -10.50
C THR A 114 -18.66 0.47 -11.54
N ALA A 115 -18.04 1.57 -11.12
CA ALA A 115 -17.22 2.40 -12.01
C ALA A 115 -16.00 1.62 -12.55
N ILE A 116 -15.33 0.85 -11.69
CA ILE A 116 -14.19 -0.01 -12.10
C ILE A 116 -14.66 -1.05 -13.12
N ALA A 117 -15.78 -1.75 -12.86
CA ALA A 117 -16.31 -2.75 -13.77
C ALA A 117 -16.73 -2.16 -15.13
N ALA A 118 -17.20 -0.92 -15.14
CA ALA A 118 -17.59 -0.18 -16.34
C ALA A 118 -16.41 0.53 -17.03
N GLN A 119 -15.19 0.46 -16.47
CA GLN A 119 -14.01 1.24 -16.89
C GLN A 119 -14.26 2.76 -16.92
N ASP A 120 -15.15 3.24 -16.06
CA ASP A 120 -15.41 4.67 -15.86
C ASP A 120 -14.29 5.29 -14.98
N ALA A 121 -13.24 5.72 -15.66
CA ALA A 121 -12.06 6.32 -15.03
C ALA A 121 -12.37 7.67 -14.36
N LEU A 122 -13.33 8.42 -14.85
CA LEU A 122 -13.69 9.73 -14.26
C LEU A 122 -14.33 9.54 -12.88
N THR A 123 -15.32 8.65 -12.80
CA THR A 123 -16.01 8.35 -11.54
C THR A 123 -15.08 7.66 -10.54
N SER A 124 -14.32 6.63 -10.96
CA SER A 124 -13.42 5.90 -10.08
C SER A 124 -12.31 6.81 -9.52
N ASN A 125 -11.68 7.62 -10.38
CA ASN A 125 -10.64 8.56 -9.97
C ASN A 125 -11.19 9.64 -9.01
N SER A 126 -12.40 10.16 -9.25
CA SER A 126 -13.04 11.13 -8.35
C SER A 126 -13.28 10.56 -6.95
N ILE A 127 -13.75 9.29 -6.87
CA ILE A 127 -13.99 8.63 -5.58
C ILE A 127 -12.68 8.39 -4.84
N ILE A 128 -11.68 7.85 -5.52
CA ILE A 128 -10.37 7.55 -4.93
C ILE A 128 -9.70 8.83 -4.41
N ARG A 129 -9.64 9.89 -5.22
CA ARG A 129 -9.08 11.18 -4.80
C ARG A 129 -9.77 11.76 -3.56
N LYS A 130 -11.10 11.70 -3.52
CA LYS A 130 -11.84 12.17 -2.35
C LYS A 130 -11.51 11.37 -1.10
N ALA A 131 -11.33 10.05 -1.21
CA ALA A 131 -10.95 9.21 -0.07
C ALA A 131 -9.54 9.54 0.42
N LEU A 132 -8.59 9.79 -0.49
CA LEU A 132 -7.21 10.14 -0.15
C LEU A 132 -7.08 11.54 0.49
N LEU A 133 -7.85 12.52 0.02
CA LEU A 133 -7.76 13.91 0.49
C LEU A 133 -8.56 14.17 1.77
N ARG A 134 -9.67 13.46 2.00
CA ARG A 134 -10.48 13.62 3.22
C ARG A 134 -9.79 13.08 4.47
N GLY A 135 -8.93 12.09 4.35
CA GLY A 135 -8.09 11.63 5.46
C GLY A 135 -7.12 12.69 5.98
N ALA A 136 -6.91 13.77 5.23
CA ALA A 136 -6.07 14.91 5.63
C ALA A 136 -6.89 16.12 6.15
N GLY A 137 -8.22 16.13 5.99
CA GLY A 137 -9.05 17.31 6.25
C GLY A 137 -9.85 17.31 7.55
N ASP A 138 -10.13 16.15 8.13
CA ASP A 138 -11.03 16.07 9.29
C ASP A 138 -10.37 16.45 10.64
N GLU A 139 -9.06 16.63 10.68
CA GLU A 139 -8.34 17.07 11.90
C GLU A 139 -8.10 18.59 11.98
N TYR A 140 -8.46 19.38 10.97
CA TYR A 140 -8.25 20.83 10.96
C TYR A 140 -9.51 21.66 11.22
N GLU A 141 -10.65 21.04 11.50
CA GLU A 141 -11.91 21.74 11.90
C GLU A 141 -12.25 21.55 13.38
N SER A 142 -11.24 21.58 14.26
CA SER A 142 -11.52 21.65 15.72
C SER A 142 -10.80 22.83 16.36
#